data_ecf50fa799c96ce31d60caf68b6ea559
#
_entry.id   ecf50fa799c96ce31d60caf68b6ea559
#
_cell.length_a   1.000
_cell.length_b   1.000
_cell.length_c   1.000
_cell.angle_alpha   90.00
_cell.angle_beta   90.00
_cell.angle_gamma   90.00
#
_symmetry.space_group_name_H-M   'P 1'
#
loop_
_entity.id
_entity.type
_entity.pdbx_description
1 polymer ?
#
loop_
_entity_poly.entity_id
_entity_poly.type
_entity_poly.pdbx_seq_one_letter_code
_entity_poly.pdbx_strand_id
1 'polypeptide(L)'
;MTFTRRAFLGATAGAAAAAAGTTLPAFAAQASAGITQAPFGTLPDGRQVTRYTLKNKNGMQVKILDFGGIITEIHVPDRAGRFADVALGFDTLEPYLVKGPYFGALIGRYGNRIARGRFTLDGKEYVLATNDGDHHLHGGKQGFDKRLWTAAIEGDSLALRYRSPDGEEGYPGNLDTTVVYRLTDANEIDVRYHAVTDQPTPVNLTQHSYFNLRGAGKGDILGHEVMIAADRYVPVDAGLIPLGPLAPVAGTPFDFRRAHPIGKFIGKADEQLRNGMGYDHCFVLNRAAGDRTLARAVRVREPHSGRVLELFTQEPGVQFYSGNFLDGSLHGKGHTYTHRSGFAIEPEHFPDSPNRPDYPTTILRPGEVYETAMRFRFSVG
;
A
#
# COMPACT_ATOMS: atom_id res chain seq x y z
N MET A 1 -37.13 -72.45 -23.47
CA MET A 1 -35.83 -72.10 -22.95
C MET A 1 -35.79 -70.58 -22.88
N THR A 2 -35.91 -70.03 -21.66
CA THR A 2 -36.14 -68.60 -21.37
C THR A 2 -34.83 -68.00 -21.02
N PHE A 3 -34.39 -66.95 -21.74
CA PHE A 3 -33.22 -66.12 -21.37
C PHE A 3 -33.68 -64.80 -20.75
N THR A 4 -33.35 -64.64 -19.48
CA THR A 4 -33.57 -63.39 -18.68
C THR A 4 -32.41 -62.42 -18.91
N ARG A 5 -32.71 -61.19 -19.38
CA ARG A 5 -31.75 -60.08 -19.45
C ARG A 5 -31.70 -59.38 -18.07
N ARG A 6 -30.53 -59.36 -17.47
CA ARG A 6 -30.22 -58.48 -16.32
C ARG A 6 -29.76 -57.10 -16.81
N ALA A 7 -30.46 -56.06 -16.40
CA ALA A 7 -30.06 -54.66 -16.61
C ALA A 7 -29.03 -54.23 -15.54
N PHE A 8 -27.90 -53.70 -16.00
CA PHE A 8 -26.96 -53.02 -15.13
C PHE A 8 -27.33 -51.51 -15.04
N LEU A 9 -27.71 -51.05 -13.87
CA LEU A 9 -27.78 -49.63 -13.56
C LEU A 9 -26.37 -49.12 -13.20
N GLY A 10 -25.79 -48.29 -14.04
CA GLY A 10 -24.60 -47.52 -13.73
C GLY A 10 -24.98 -46.25 -12.95
N ALA A 11 -24.56 -46.16 -11.72
CA ALA A 11 -24.65 -44.92 -10.91
C ALA A 11 -23.47 -44.01 -11.26
N THR A 12 -23.75 -42.91 -11.92
CA THR A 12 -22.78 -41.80 -12.09
C THR A 12 -22.78 -40.95 -10.82
N ALA A 13 -21.72 -41.06 -10.04
CA ALA A 13 -21.46 -40.15 -8.92
C ALA A 13 -20.98 -38.81 -9.49
N GLY A 14 -21.82 -37.80 -9.47
CA GLY A 14 -21.46 -36.42 -9.72
C GLY A 14 -20.73 -35.86 -8.51
N ALA A 15 -19.43 -35.56 -8.65
CA ALA A 15 -18.67 -34.80 -7.66
C ALA A 15 -19.10 -33.35 -7.75
N ALA A 16 -19.89 -32.89 -6.79
CA ALA A 16 -20.15 -31.48 -6.57
C ALA A 16 -18.90 -30.85 -5.90
N ALA A 17 -18.13 -30.05 -6.63
CA ALA A 17 -17.07 -29.22 -6.07
C ALA A 17 -17.73 -28.16 -5.19
N ALA A 18 -17.66 -28.32 -3.88
CA ALA A 18 -18.00 -27.28 -2.92
C ALA A 18 -16.95 -26.16 -3.03
N ALA A 19 -17.32 -25.01 -3.57
CA ALA A 19 -16.54 -23.80 -3.47
C ALA A 19 -16.48 -23.41 -1.99
N ALA A 20 -15.32 -23.66 -1.35
CA ALA A 20 -15.03 -23.16 -0.01
C ALA A 20 -14.91 -21.64 -0.12
N GLY A 21 -15.98 -20.92 0.19
CA GLY A 21 -15.93 -19.49 0.40
C GLY A 21 -15.07 -19.17 1.65
N THR A 22 -13.82 -18.81 1.41
CA THR A 22 -12.96 -18.30 2.49
C THR A 22 -13.48 -16.95 2.93
N THR A 23 -14.17 -16.92 4.07
CA THR A 23 -14.58 -15.67 4.73
C THR A 23 -13.34 -15.04 5.35
N LEU A 24 -13.03 -13.80 4.95
CA LEU A 24 -12.04 -12.97 5.65
C LEU A 24 -12.39 -12.95 7.15
N PRO A 25 -11.38 -13.04 8.05
CA PRO A 25 -11.64 -12.96 9.48
C PRO A 25 -12.37 -11.66 9.80
N ALA A 26 -13.56 -11.76 10.36
CA ALA A 26 -14.38 -10.61 10.72
C ALA A 26 -13.66 -9.74 11.74
N PHE A 27 -13.68 -8.42 11.56
CA PHE A 27 -13.34 -7.49 12.62
C PHE A 27 -14.31 -7.69 13.79
N ALA A 28 -13.80 -7.76 15.03
CA ALA A 28 -14.68 -7.76 16.20
C ALA A 28 -15.55 -6.50 16.17
N ALA A 29 -16.87 -6.68 16.24
CA ALA A 29 -17.84 -5.61 16.07
C ALA A 29 -17.77 -4.60 17.22
N GLN A 30 -17.12 -3.45 16.97
CA GLN A 30 -17.38 -2.20 17.69
C GLN A 30 -18.22 -1.32 16.78
N ALA A 31 -19.38 -0.86 17.25
CA ALA A 31 -20.27 -0.02 16.45
C ALA A 31 -19.57 1.28 16.04
N SER A 32 -19.22 1.42 14.76
CA SER A 32 -18.67 2.63 14.16
C SER A 32 -19.79 3.51 13.61
N ALA A 33 -19.59 4.82 13.57
CA ALA A 33 -20.52 5.75 12.95
C ALA A 33 -20.33 5.68 11.42
N GLY A 34 -21.35 5.35 10.73
CA GLY A 34 -21.56 5.03 9.32
C GLY A 34 -20.60 5.47 8.22
N ILE A 35 -20.59 4.69 7.14
CA ILE A 35 -19.97 5.02 5.87
C ILE A 35 -21.00 5.71 4.98
N THR A 36 -20.64 6.85 4.39
CA THR A 36 -21.45 7.55 3.37
C THR A 36 -20.71 7.55 2.04
N GLN A 37 -21.46 7.70 0.94
CA GLN A 37 -20.91 7.75 -0.40
C GLN A 37 -21.44 8.95 -1.18
N ALA A 38 -20.61 9.45 -2.12
CA ALA A 38 -20.98 10.54 -3.02
C ALA A 38 -20.21 10.39 -4.35
N PRO A 39 -20.77 10.87 -5.48
CA PRO A 39 -20.04 10.98 -6.72
C PRO A 39 -18.76 11.81 -6.54
N PHE A 40 -17.65 11.38 -7.18
CA PHE A 40 -16.39 12.12 -7.17
C PHE A 40 -16.00 12.62 -8.57
N GLY A 41 -16.32 11.87 -9.61
CA GLY A 41 -16.04 12.22 -10.99
C GLY A 41 -16.48 11.12 -11.94
N THR A 42 -16.22 11.34 -13.23
CA THR A 42 -16.57 10.39 -14.30
C THR A 42 -15.30 10.07 -15.09
N LEU A 43 -15.01 8.79 -15.28
CA LEU A 43 -13.91 8.34 -16.13
C LEU A 43 -14.17 8.67 -17.60
N PRO A 44 -13.12 8.75 -18.46
CA PRO A 44 -13.29 9.02 -19.88
C PRO A 44 -14.21 8.04 -20.63
N ASP A 45 -14.39 6.83 -20.10
CA ASP A 45 -15.29 5.80 -20.66
C ASP A 45 -16.73 5.89 -20.12
N GLY A 46 -17.05 6.93 -19.33
CA GLY A 46 -18.40 7.19 -18.78
C GLY A 46 -18.69 6.52 -17.45
N ARG A 47 -17.80 5.67 -16.92
CA ARG A 47 -17.99 5.06 -15.60
C ARG A 47 -17.84 6.09 -14.48
N GLN A 48 -18.73 6.04 -13.48
CA GLN A 48 -18.70 6.92 -12.32
C GLN A 48 -17.64 6.44 -11.31
N VAL A 49 -16.93 7.40 -10.73
CA VAL A 49 -16.06 7.19 -9.57
C VAL A 49 -16.78 7.70 -8.32
N THR A 50 -16.83 6.86 -7.30
CA THR A 50 -17.49 7.12 -6.04
C THR A 50 -16.49 7.36 -4.92
N ARG A 51 -16.74 8.38 -4.10
CA ARG A 51 -15.98 8.65 -2.88
C ARG A 51 -16.76 8.14 -1.67
N TYR A 52 -16.12 7.30 -0.87
CA TYR A 52 -16.61 6.78 0.39
C TYR A 52 -16.00 7.57 1.54
N THR A 53 -16.84 8.04 2.47
CA THR A 53 -16.38 8.74 3.69
C THR A 53 -16.66 7.87 4.89
N LEU A 54 -15.59 7.39 5.53
CA LEU A 54 -15.63 6.68 6.80
C LEU A 54 -15.48 7.71 7.91
N LYS A 55 -16.37 7.68 8.91
CA LYS A 55 -16.32 8.58 10.06
C LYS A 55 -16.51 7.80 11.35
N ASN A 56 -15.64 8.00 12.32
CA ASN A 56 -15.75 7.41 13.64
C ASN A 56 -16.43 8.34 14.66
N LYS A 57 -16.71 7.82 15.85
CA LYS A 57 -17.39 8.59 16.92
C LYS A 57 -16.57 9.77 17.43
N ASN A 58 -15.23 9.73 17.28
CA ASN A 58 -14.35 10.81 17.68
C ASN A 58 -14.24 11.94 16.65
N GLY A 59 -14.97 11.84 15.53
CA GLY A 59 -14.98 12.84 14.47
C GLY A 59 -13.87 12.69 13.44
N MET A 60 -12.96 11.72 13.58
CA MET A 60 -11.97 11.39 12.55
C MET A 60 -12.70 10.94 11.27
N GLN A 61 -12.20 11.37 10.11
CA GLN A 61 -12.73 11.01 8.81
C GLN A 61 -11.62 10.55 7.86
N VAL A 62 -11.96 9.57 7.03
CA VAL A 62 -11.11 9.10 5.94
C VAL A 62 -11.97 9.05 4.68
N LYS A 63 -11.49 9.60 3.57
CA LYS A 63 -12.20 9.58 2.30
C LYS A 63 -11.43 8.74 1.30
N ILE A 64 -12.11 7.76 0.68
CA ILE A 64 -11.51 6.74 -0.18
C ILE A 64 -12.31 6.68 -1.47
N LEU A 65 -11.61 6.59 -2.62
CA LEU A 65 -12.25 6.36 -3.93
C LEU A 65 -12.29 4.87 -4.24
N ASP A 66 -13.32 4.46 -4.98
CA ASP A 66 -13.33 3.15 -5.65
C ASP A 66 -12.41 3.12 -6.88
N PHE A 67 -11.92 4.25 -7.36
CA PHE A 67 -10.83 4.33 -8.33
C PHE A 67 -9.49 4.30 -7.61
N GLY A 68 -8.66 3.28 -7.92
CA GLY A 68 -7.34 3.11 -7.36
C GLY A 68 -7.28 2.88 -5.84
N GLY A 69 -8.40 2.64 -5.16
CA GLY A 69 -8.44 2.55 -3.69
C GLY A 69 -7.82 3.78 -3.01
N ILE A 70 -7.92 4.95 -3.66
CA ILE A 70 -7.17 6.16 -3.30
C ILE A 70 -7.74 6.77 -2.02
N ILE A 71 -6.94 6.87 -0.97
CA ILE A 71 -7.24 7.68 0.20
C ILE A 71 -6.98 9.15 -0.16
N THR A 72 -8.04 9.92 -0.36
CA THR A 72 -7.94 11.33 -0.76
C THR A 72 -7.78 12.29 0.41
N GLU A 73 -8.32 11.97 1.58
CA GLU A 73 -8.31 12.83 2.76
C GLU A 73 -8.26 12.00 4.04
N ILE A 74 -7.53 12.50 5.06
CA ILE A 74 -7.48 11.94 6.42
C ILE A 74 -7.56 13.11 7.41
N HIS A 75 -8.72 13.30 8.02
CA HIS A 75 -8.96 14.38 8.97
C HIS A 75 -8.75 13.90 10.40
N VAL A 76 -7.74 14.45 11.08
CA VAL A 76 -7.36 14.09 12.46
C VAL A 76 -7.18 15.33 13.34
N PRO A 77 -7.52 15.26 14.66
CA PRO A 77 -7.39 16.41 15.56
C PRO A 77 -5.91 16.67 15.94
N ASP A 78 -5.60 17.93 16.24
CA ASP A 78 -4.37 18.34 16.92
C ASP A 78 -4.58 18.33 18.45
N ARG A 79 -3.54 18.74 19.22
CA ARG A 79 -3.60 18.84 20.69
C ARG A 79 -4.66 19.81 21.22
N ALA A 80 -5.15 20.70 20.38
CA ALA A 80 -6.24 21.64 20.72
C ALA A 80 -7.60 21.14 20.21
N GLY A 81 -7.69 19.89 19.70
CA GLY A 81 -8.92 19.31 19.16
C GLY A 81 -9.30 19.82 17.76
N ARG A 82 -8.47 20.63 17.09
CA ARG A 82 -8.75 21.16 15.76
C ARG A 82 -8.39 20.14 14.70
N PHE A 83 -9.38 19.78 13.88
CA PHE A 83 -9.17 18.84 12.78
C PHE A 83 -8.43 19.49 11.62
N ALA A 84 -7.53 18.71 10.99
CA ALA A 84 -6.93 19.05 9.70
C ALA A 84 -6.78 17.78 8.86
N ASP A 85 -6.88 17.94 7.55
CA ASP A 85 -6.50 16.90 6.60
C ASP A 85 -4.97 16.79 6.58
N VAL A 86 -4.45 15.60 6.85
CA VAL A 86 -3.00 15.31 6.92
C VAL A 86 -2.51 14.52 5.71
N ALA A 87 -3.38 14.18 4.75
CA ALA A 87 -3.03 13.47 3.53
C ALA A 87 -2.88 14.45 2.34
N LEU A 88 -1.81 14.31 1.55
CA LEU A 88 -1.71 14.99 0.26
C LEU A 88 -2.64 14.32 -0.76
N GLY A 89 -3.20 15.10 -1.68
CA GLY A 89 -4.12 14.61 -2.70
C GLY A 89 -4.72 15.73 -3.54
N PHE A 90 -5.70 15.40 -4.35
CA PHE A 90 -6.38 16.34 -5.26
C PHE A 90 -7.87 16.43 -4.96
N ASP A 91 -8.47 17.57 -5.35
CA ASP A 91 -9.89 17.85 -5.14
C ASP A 91 -10.79 17.19 -6.18
N THR A 92 -10.23 16.88 -7.37
CA THR A 92 -10.95 16.31 -8.52
C THR A 92 -10.30 15.04 -9.01
N LEU A 93 -10.99 14.32 -9.91
CA LEU A 93 -10.56 13.03 -10.42
C LEU A 93 -9.41 13.14 -11.43
N GLU A 94 -9.40 14.19 -12.26
CA GLU A 94 -8.52 14.30 -13.44
C GLU A 94 -7.02 14.16 -13.12
N PRO A 95 -6.47 14.78 -12.05
CA PRO A 95 -5.06 14.59 -11.70
C PRO A 95 -4.70 13.16 -11.29
N TYR A 96 -5.66 12.37 -10.82
CA TYR A 96 -5.44 10.96 -10.49
C TYR A 96 -5.41 10.05 -11.72
N LEU A 97 -5.96 10.48 -12.86
CA LEU A 97 -6.00 9.68 -14.09
C LEU A 97 -4.65 9.64 -14.83
N VAL A 98 -3.82 10.64 -14.62
CA VAL A 98 -2.52 10.76 -15.29
C VAL A 98 -1.39 10.13 -14.44
N LYS A 99 -0.19 10.00 -15.05
CA LYS A 99 1.01 9.64 -14.29
C LYS A 99 1.28 10.70 -13.23
N GLY A 100 1.35 10.29 -11.98
CA GLY A 100 1.54 11.20 -10.85
C GLY A 100 2.30 10.50 -9.71
N PRO A 101 2.39 11.14 -8.55
CA PRO A 101 3.17 10.66 -7.42
C PRO A 101 2.47 9.56 -6.60
N TYR A 102 1.39 8.96 -7.10
CA TYR A 102 0.61 7.91 -6.43
C TYR A 102 -0.06 8.37 -5.11
N PHE A 103 -0.42 9.64 -4.97
CA PHE A 103 -1.06 10.17 -3.76
C PHE A 103 -2.22 9.29 -3.29
N GLY A 104 -2.09 8.70 -2.10
CA GLY A 104 -3.10 7.89 -1.45
C GLY A 104 -3.48 6.59 -2.15
N ALA A 105 -2.75 6.18 -3.20
CA ALA A 105 -3.13 5.07 -4.04
C ALA A 105 -2.90 3.70 -3.38
N LEU A 106 -3.77 2.75 -3.71
CA LEU A 106 -3.53 1.34 -3.50
C LEU A 106 -2.58 0.85 -4.59
N ILE A 107 -1.45 0.31 -4.19
CA ILE A 107 -0.39 -0.12 -5.08
C ILE A 107 -0.44 -1.62 -5.31
N GLY A 108 -0.33 -2.01 -6.55
CA GLY A 108 -0.31 -3.39 -7.03
C GLY A 108 -0.30 -3.45 -8.58
N ARG A 109 -0.03 -4.61 -9.20
CA ARG A 109 0.09 -5.94 -8.54
C ARG A 109 1.36 -6.06 -7.66
N TYR A 110 2.42 -5.25 -7.97
CA TYR A 110 3.68 -5.27 -7.25
C TYR A 110 4.10 -3.84 -6.85
N GLY A 111 4.13 -3.60 -5.55
CA GLY A 111 4.63 -2.37 -4.95
C GLY A 111 6.14 -2.27 -5.06
N ASN A 112 6.64 -1.04 -5.19
CA ASN A 112 8.03 -0.72 -5.44
C ASN A 112 8.56 -1.28 -6.80
N ARG A 113 9.87 -1.43 -6.95
CA ARG A 113 10.54 -1.69 -8.24
C ARG A 113 10.78 -3.16 -8.51
N ILE A 114 10.72 -3.52 -9.81
CA ILE A 114 11.31 -4.74 -10.38
C ILE A 114 12.32 -4.30 -11.43
N ALA A 115 13.58 -4.71 -11.25
CA ALA A 115 14.71 -4.31 -12.07
C ALA A 115 14.48 -4.63 -13.56
N ARG A 116 14.67 -3.63 -14.43
CA ARG A 116 14.53 -3.74 -15.90
C ARG A 116 13.16 -4.27 -16.35
N GLY A 117 12.14 -4.21 -15.49
CA GLY A 117 10.82 -4.77 -15.79
C GLY A 117 10.86 -6.26 -16.12
N ARG A 118 11.75 -7.05 -15.51
CA ARG A 118 11.92 -8.47 -15.82
C ARG A 118 12.10 -9.30 -14.58
N PHE A 119 11.58 -10.53 -14.61
CA PHE A 119 11.85 -11.57 -13.63
C PHE A 119 11.71 -12.95 -14.28
N THR A 120 12.37 -13.94 -13.68
CA THR A 120 12.23 -15.35 -14.06
C THR A 120 11.43 -16.09 -13.01
N LEU A 121 10.41 -16.81 -13.42
CA LEU A 121 9.56 -17.61 -12.55
C LEU A 121 9.37 -18.99 -13.19
N ASP A 122 9.72 -20.06 -12.45
CA ASP A 122 9.63 -21.45 -12.88
C ASP A 122 10.30 -21.68 -14.27
N GLY A 123 11.48 -21.05 -14.50
CA GLY A 123 12.28 -21.18 -15.73
C GLY A 123 11.79 -20.34 -16.92
N LYS A 124 10.69 -19.57 -16.76
CA LYS A 124 10.17 -18.69 -17.81
C LYS A 124 10.44 -17.23 -17.45
N GLU A 125 11.00 -16.45 -18.41
CA GLU A 125 11.14 -15.01 -18.28
C GLU A 125 9.79 -14.31 -18.54
N TYR A 126 9.47 -13.33 -17.69
CA TYR A 126 8.35 -12.41 -17.84
C TYR A 126 8.85 -10.99 -18.00
N VAL A 127 8.25 -10.26 -18.93
CA VAL A 127 8.56 -8.86 -19.25
C VAL A 127 7.38 -8.00 -18.86
N LEU A 128 7.62 -7.07 -17.94
CA LEU A 128 6.64 -6.12 -17.45
C LEU A 128 6.78 -4.77 -18.16
N ALA A 129 5.73 -3.96 -18.13
CA ALA A 129 5.80 -2.59 -18.59
C ALA A 129 6.82 -1.78 -17.78
N THR A 130 7.72 -1.06 -18.43
CA THR A 130 8.63 -0.11 -17.80
C THR A 130 7.98 1.27 -17.75
N ASN A 131 7.90 1.86 -16.55
CA ASN A 131 7.25 3.14 -16.30
C ASN A 131 8.09 4.08 -15.40
N ASP A 132 9.29 3.63 -14.99
CA ASP A 132 10.26 4.39 -14.23
C ASP A 132 11.67 4.19 -14.83
N GLY A 133 11.99 4.97 -15.86
CA GLY A 133 13.16 4.71 -16.71
C GLY A 133 13.09 3.32 -17.33
N ASP A 134 14.13 2.51 -17.08
CA ASP A 134 14.22 1.13 -17.55
C ASP A 134 13.54 0.13 -16.57
N HIS A 135 12.98 0.60 -15.46
CA HIS A 135 12.42 -0.25 -14.41
C HIS A 135 10.91 -0.26 -14.43
N HIS A 136 10.35 -1.32 -13.85
CA HIS A 136 8.94 -1.39 -13.51
C HIS A 136 8.73 -0.85 -12.10
N LEU A 137 7.70 -0.03 -11.90
CA LEU A 137 7.38 0.60 -10.61
C LEU A 137 5.88 0.51 -10.34
N HIS A 138 5.51 0.13 -9.13
CA HIS A 138 4.16 0.22 -8.58
C HIS A 138 3.06 -0.40 -9.45
N GLY A 139 3.35 -1.55 -10.09
CA GLY A 139 2.37 -2.26 -10.90
C GLY A 139 2.26 -1.79 -12.36
N GLY A 140 3.13 -0.84 -12.78
CA GLY A 140 3.25 -0.44 -14.20
C GLY A 140 2.51 0.83 -14.57
N LYS A 141 2.20 0.96 -15.86
CA LYS A 141 1.57 2.17 -16.44
C LYS A 141 0.10 2.28 -16.04
N GLN A 142 -0.54 1.15 -15.91
CA GLN A 142 -1.96 1.00 -15.56
C GLN A 142 -2.08 0.01 -14.41
N GLY A 143 -1.38 0.30 -13.29
CA GLY A 143 -1.43 -0.50 -12.07
C GLY A 143 -2.77 -0.39 -11.33
N PHE A 144 -2.82 -0.92 -10.14
CA PHE A 144 -4.03 -0.94 -9.30
C PHE A 144 -4.54 0.46 -8.95
N ASP A 145 -3.65 1.45 -8.93
CA ASP A 145 -3.94 2.87 -8.75
C ASP A 145 -4.76 3.50 -9.89
N LYS A 146 -4.81 2.85 -11.07
CA LYS A 146 -5.54 3.30 -12.26
C LYS A 146 -6.76 2.43 -12.58
N ARG A 147 -7.20 1.59 -11.65
CA ARG A 147 -8.34 0.68 -11.85
C ARG A 147 -9.56 1.15 -11.08
N LEU A 148 -10.73 0.98 -11.69
CA LEU A 148 -11.99 1.11 -10.98
C LEU A 148 -12.31 -0.21 -10.30
N TRP A 149 -12.43 -0.18 -8.99
CA TRP A 149 -12.70 -1.34 -8.15
C TRP A 149 -14.20 -1.47 -7.89
N THR A 150 -14.67 -2.70 -7.76
CA THR A 150 -16.03 -2.94 -7.27
C THR A 150 -16.05 -2.72 -5.76
N ALA A 151 -16.78 -1.71 -5.32
CA ALA A 151 -16.88 -1.33 -3.92
C ALA A 151 -18.16 -1.87 -3.27
N ALA A 152 -18.05 -2.31 -2.00
CA ALA A 152 -19.18 -2.69 -1.18
C ALA A 152 -18.97 -2.20 0.27
N ILE A 153 -20.05 -1.68 0.88
CA ILE A 153 -20.07 -1.40 2.32
C ILE A 153 -20.49 -2.68 3.03
N GLU A 154 -19.63 -3.21 3.88
CA GLU A 154 -19.83 -4.44 4.63
C GLU A 154 -19.73 -4.15 6.13
N GLY A 155 -20.88 -3.96 6.76
CA GLY A 155 -20.95 -3.52 8.16
C GLY A 155 -20.32 -2.14 8.35
N ASP A 156 -19.19 -2.09 9.08
CA ASP A 156 -18.44 -0.87 9.37
C ASP A 156 -17.19 -0.72 8.48
N SER A 157 -17.11 -1.47 7.39
CA SER A 157 -15.94 -1.56 6.52
C SER A 157 -16.30 -1.26 5.06
N LEU A 158 -15.35 -0.73 4.31
CA LEU A 158 -15.40 -0.59 2.85
C LEU A 158 -14.54 -1.70 2.23
N ALA A 159 -15.16 -2.61 1.49
CA ALA A 159 -14.47 -3.64 0.71
C ALA A 159 -14.34 -3.21 -0.75
N LEU A 160 -13.13 -3.24 -1.28
CA LEU A 160 -12.82 -3.00 -2.69
C LEU A 160 -12.32 -4.30 -3.32
N ARG A 161 -12.90 -4.69 -4.47
CA ARG A 161 -12.55 -5.92 -5.18
C ARG A 161 -12.16 -5.63 -6.61
N TYR A 162 -11.08 -6.26 -7.05
CA TYR A 162 -10.60 -6.17 -8.42
C TYR A 162 -10.01 -7.51 -8.87
N ARG A 163 -10.39 -7.94 -10.08
CA ARG A 163 -9.75 -9.05 -10.78
C ARG A 163 -8.78 -8.49 -11.80
N SER A 164 -7.48 -8.63 -11.53
CA SER A 164 -6.41 -8.31 -12.47
C SER A 164 -6.23 -9.49 -13.43
N PRO A 165 -6.52 -9.36 -14.74
CA PRO A 165 -6.47 -10.47 -15.68
C PRO A 165 -5.04 -10.93 -15.96
N ASP A 166 -4.90 -12.19 -16.43
CA ASP A 166 -3.64 -12.73 -16.93
C ASP A 166 -3.03 -11.82 -18.01
N GLY A 167 -1.74 -11.52 -17.89
CA GLY A 167 -1.02 -10.63 -18.80
C GLY A 167 -1.18 -9.14 -18.53
N GLU A 168 -1.98 -8.71 -17.54
CA GLU A 168 -2.07 -7.29 -17.17
C GLU A 168 -0.71 -6.75 -16.75
N GLU A 169 -0.25 -5.65 -17.40
CA GLU A 169 1.09 -5.05 -17.24
C GLU A 169 2.26 -6.06 -17.43
N GLY A 170 2.00 -7.26 -17.96
CA GLY A 170 2.96 -8.34 -18.19
C GLY A 170 2.97 -9.43 -17.10
N TYR A 171 2.19 -9.31 -16.05
CA TYR A 171 2.15 -10.29 -14.98
C TYR A 171 1.37 -11.56 -15.36
N PRO A 172 1.87 -12.78 -15.01
CA PRO A 172 1.15 -14.02 -15.26
C PRO A 172 -0.03 -14.21 -14.30
N GLY A 173 -1.03 -14.92 -14.79
CA GLY A 173 -2.19 -15.37 -14.03
C GLY A 173 -3.24 -14.31 -13.74
N ASN A 174 -4.47 -14.74 -13.54
CA ASN A 174 -5.52 -13.91 -12.98
C ASN A 174 -5.28 -13.75 -11.47
N LEU A 175 -5.39 -12.53 -10.97
CA LEU A 175 -5.30 -12.25 -9.54
C LEU A 175 -6.61 -11.65 -9.04
N ASP A 176 -7.35 -12.38 -8.23
CA ASP A 176 -8.54 -11.87 -7.55
C ASP A 176 -8.12 -11.22 -6.23
N THR A 177 -8.29 -9.90 -6.12
CA THR A 177 -7.84 -9.10 -5.00
C THR A 177 -9.01 -8.47 -4.26
N THR A 178 -8.99 -8.54 -2.94
CA THR A 178 -9.90 -7.80 -2.06
C THR A 178 -9.08 -6.96 -1.07
N VAL A 179 -9.43 -5.69 -0.94
CA VAL A 179 -8.86 -4.79 0.07
C VAL A 179 -9.98 -4.24 0.93
N VAL A 180 -9.84 -4.35 2.25
CA VAL A 180 -10.85 -3.92 3.21
C VAL A 180 -10.30 -2.78 4.06
N TYR A 181 -10.99 -1.64 4.04
CA TYR A 181 -10.70 -0.47 4.86
C TYR A 181 -11.70 -0.36 6.00
N ARG A 182 -11.22 -0.12 7.20
CA ARG A 182 -12.03 0.14 8.38
C ARG A 182 -11.46 1.29 9.19
N LEU A 183 -12.32 2.22 9.60
CA LEU A 183 -11.96 3.28 10.55
C LEU A 183 -12.54 2.95 11.92
N THR A 184 -11.67 2.71 12.90
CA THR A 184 -12.07 2.36 14.27
C THR A 184 -12.30 3.60 15.14
N ASP A 185 -13.04 3.42 16.27
CA ASP A 185 -13.19 4.47 17.28
C ASP A 185 -11.90 4.75 18.06
N ALA A 186 -10.85 3.94 17.90
CA ALA A 186 -9.52 4.21 18.41
C ALA A 186 -8.66 5.10 17.48
N ASN A 187 -9.28 5.74 16.47
CA ASN A 187 -8.61 6.52 15.43
C ASN A 187 -7.59 5.71 14.62
N GLU A 188 -7.95 4.49 14.26
CA GLU A 188 -7.13 3.59 13.47
C GLU A 188 -7.76 3.35 12.11
N ILE A 189 -6.97 3.47 11.05
CA ILE A 189 -7.31 3.01 9.70
C ILE A 189 -6.70 1.61 9.57
N ASP A 190 -7.53 0.57 9.69
CA ASP A 190 -7.14 -0.80 9.40
C ASP A 190 -7.29 -1.05 7.91
N VAL A 191 -6.24 -1.57 7.26
CA VAL A 191 -6.26 -1.99 5.86
C VAL A 191 -5.85 -3.46 5.81
N ARG A 192 -6.69 -4.31 5.22
CA ARG A 192 -6.44 -5.73 5.04
C ARG A 192 -6.47 -6.08 3.58
N TYR A 193 -5.53 -6.89 3.16
CA TYR A 193 -5.37 -7.37 1.79
C TYR A 193 -5.58 -8.88 1.77
N HIS A 194 -6.27 -9.33 0.74
CA HIS A 194 -6.45 -10.74 0.41
C HIS A 194 -6.35 -10.90 -1.09
N ALA A 195 -5.57 -11.88 -1.56
CA ALA A 195 -5.56 -12.22 -2.97
C ALA A 195 -5.33 -13.72 -3.20
N VAL A 196 -5.88 -14.21 -4.31
CA VAL A 196 -5.68 -15.58 -4.83
C VAL A 196 -5.40 -15.53 -6.32
N THR A 197 -4.68 -16.52 -6.83
CA THR A 197 -4.28 -16.59 -8.23
C THR A 197 -4.53 -17.98 -8.81
N ASP A 198 -4.67 -18.05 -10.14
CA ASP A 198 -4.76 -19.32 -10.91
C ASP A 198 -3.42 -19.74 -11.54
N GLN A 199 -2.38 -18.86 -11.51
CA GLN A 199 -1.01 -19.17 -11.93
C GLN A 199 -0.01 -18.53 -10.98
N PRO A 200 1.23 -19.07 -10.86
CA PRO A 200 2.27 -18.42 -10.06
C PRO A 200 2.53 -16.98 -10.53
N THR A 201 2.52 -16.04 -9.60
CA THR A 201 2.69 -14.60 -9.90
C THR A 201 3.30 -13.87 -8.71
N PRO A 202 4.13 -12.83 -8.92
CA PRO A 202 4.59 -11.99 -7.82
C PRO A 202 3.46 -11.04 -7.36
N VAL A 203 3.28 -10.93 -6.03
CA VAL A 203 2.31 -10.05 -5.40
C VAL A 203 2.98 -9.28 -4.26
N ASN A 204 2.85 -7.97 -4.25
CA ASN A 204 3.32 -7.08 -3.18
C ASN A 204 2.39 -5.87 -3.13
N LEU A 205 1.43 -5.85 -2.22
CA LEU A 205 0.41 -4.81 -2.15
C LEU A 205 0.71 -3.84 -1.01
N THR A 206 0.54 -2.54 -1.26
CA THR A 206 0.72 -1.51 -0.24
C THR A 206 -0.20 -0.31 -0.46
N GLN A 207 -0.17 0.66 0.47
CA GLN A 207 -0.93 1.90 0.44
C GLN A 207 0.02 3.09 0.42
N HIS A 208 -0.03 3.90 -0.63
CA HIS A 208 0.92 4.99 -0.90
C HIS A 208 0.39 6.36 -0.45
N SER A 209 -0.10 6.45 0.78
CA SER A 209 -0.52 7.73 1.34
C SER A 209 0.67 8.63 1.66
N TYR A 210 0.60 9.89 1.21
CA TYR A 210 1.57 10.91 1.62
C TYR A 210 1.00 11.69 2.79
N PHE A 211 1.80 11.85 3.83
CA PHE A 211 1.40 12.51 5.06
C PHE A 211 2.17 13.81 5.29
N ASN A 212 1.46 14.82 5.78
CA ASN A 212 2.04 15.92 6.51
C ASN A 212 1.20 16.15 7.79
N LEU A 213 1.70 15.73 8.92
CA LEU A 213 0.94 15.78 10.19
C LEU A 213 0.69 17.21 10.69
N ARG A 214 1.35 18.20 10.11
CA ARG A 214 1.04 19.62 10.33
C ARG A 214 -0.26 20.02 9.63
N GLY A 215 -0.62 19.32 8.59
CA GLY A 215 -1.73 19.51 7.65
C GLY A 215 -1.22 19.54 6.22
N ALA A 216 -2.00 19.01 5.27
CA ALA A 216 -1.66 19.05 3.85
C ALA A 216 -1.36 20.50 3.40
N GLY A 217 -0.25 20.70 2.69
CA GLY A 217 0.19 22.01 2.22
C GLY A 217 0.74 22.97 3.30
N LYS A 218 0.95 22.51 4.53
CA LYS A 218 1.48 23.36 5.64
C LYS A 218 3.00 23.30 5.76
N GLY A 219 3.72 23.55 4.66
CA GLY A 219 5.18 23.55 4.60
C GLY A 219 5.77 22.14 4.45
N ASP A 220 7.05 22.00 4.79
CA ASP A 220 7.80 20.75 4.65
C ASP A 220 7.63 19.82 5.87
N ILE A 221 8.15 18.57 5.70
CA ILE A 221 8.09 17.53 6.72
C ILE A 221 9.40 17.41 7.54
N LEU A 222 10.37 18.29 7.33
CA LEU A 222 11.71 18.14 7.91
C LEU A 222 11.73 18.19 9.44
N GLY A 223 10.75 18.88 10.04
CA GLY A 223 10.58 18.95 11.50
C GLY A 223 9.84 17.75 12.12
N HIS A 224 9.27 16.83 11.32
CA HIS A 224 8.63 15.64 11.85
C HIS A 224 9.67 14.69 12.45
N GLU A 225 9.42 14.20 13.66
CA GLU A 225 10.27 13.24 14.36
C GLU A 225 9.85 11.82 13.98
N VAL A 226 10.78 11.05 13.42
CA VAL A 226 10.54 9.68 12.94
C VAL A 226 11.34 8.68 13.75
N MET A 227 10.70 7.56 14.14
CA MET A 227 11.32 6.35 14.65
C MET A 227 10.87 5.16 13.79
N ILE A 228 11.84 4.32 13.36
CA ILE A 228 11.61 3.10 12.59
C ILE A 228 12.26 1.92 13.33
N ALA A 229 11.50 0.85 13.54
CA ALA A 229 11.95 -0.35 14.25
C ALA A 229 12.75 -1.26 13.29
N ALA A 230 13.92 -0.79 12.84
CA ALA A 230 14.77 -1.48 11.88
C ALA A 230 16.25 -1.28 12.21
N ASP A 231 17.03 -2.37 12.23
CA ASP A 231 18.48 -2.34 12.39
C ASP A 231 19.22 -2.33 11.04
N ARG A 232 18.52 -2.61 9.95
CA ARG A 232 19.05 -2.68 8.60
C ARG A 232 18.11 -2.03 7.60
N TYR A 233 18.65 -1.70 6.43
CA TYR A 233 17.88 -1.22 5.28
C TYR A 233 18.41 -1.86 3.99
N VAL A 234 17.68 -1.72 2.92
CA VAL A 234 18.03 -2.17 1.58
C VAL A 234 18.80 -1.05 0.88
N PRO A 235 20.13 -1.15 0.68
CA PRO A 235 20.89 -0.18 -0.09
C PRO A 235 20.56 -0.29 -1.58
N VAL A 236 20.55 0.84 -2.28
CA VAL A 236 20.13 0.95 -3.67
C VAL A 236 21.17 1.64 -4.54
N ASP A 237 21.14 1.36 -5.85
CA ASP A 237 21.88 2.10 -6.86
C ASP A 237 21.17 3.43 -7.24
N ALA A 238 21.72 4.15 -8.21
CA ALA A 238 21.14 5.41 -8.68
C ALA A 238 19.77 5.25 -9.39
N GLY A 239 19.40 4.03 -9.78
CA GLY A 239 18.08 3.67 -10.30
C GLY A 239 17.10 3.21 -9.21
N LEU A 240 17.52 3.29 -7.94
CA LEU A 240 16.78 2.81 -6.77
C LEU A 240 16.52 1.29 -6.79
N ILE A 241 17.40 0.53 -7.44
CA ILE A 241 17.38 -0.94 -7.45
C ILE A 241 18.28 -1.47 -6.34
N PRO A 242 17.85 -2.49 -5.57
CA PRO A 242 18.66 -3.10 -4.52
C PRO A 242 20.02 -3.58 -4.96
N LEU A 243 21.09 -3.18 -4.25
CA LEU A 243 22.47 -3.55 -4.56
C LEU A 243 22.84 -4.98 -4.12
N GLY A 244 22.07 -5.58 -3.20
CA GLY A 244 22.37 -6.93 -2.69
C GLY A 244 22.29 -6.99 -1.16
N PRO A 245 23.39 -7.22 -0.43
CA PRO A 245 23.35 -7.41 1.01
C PRO A 245 22.71 -6.24 1.76
N LEU A 246 21.89 -6.59 2.76
CA LEU A 246 21.25 -5.61 3.64
C LEU A 246 22.30 -4.87 4.47
N ALA A 247 22.24 -3.53 4.50
CA ALA A 247 23.18 -2.68 5.22
C ALA A 247 22.68 -2.32 6.64
N PRO A 248 23.56 -2.19 7.63
CA PRO A 248 23.19 -1.71 8.96
C PRO A 248 22.84 -0.23 8.92
N VAL A 249 21.83 0.19 9.72
CA VAL A 249 21.50 1.61 9.91
C VAL A 249 22.47 2.31 10.87
N ALA A 250 23.10 1.56 11.78
CA ALA A 250 23.97 2.09 12.82
C ALA A 250 25.13 2.93 12.23
N GLY A 251 25.29 4.15 12.72
CA GLY A 251 26.35 5.07 12.27
C GLY A 251 26.09 5.75 10.94
N THR A 252 24.94 5.50 10.30
CA THR A 252 24.53 6.08 9.02
C THR A 252 23.45 7.16 9.19
N PRO A 253 23.13 7.96 8.16
CA PRO A 253 21.97 8.85 8.16
C PRO A 253 20.61 8.13 8.32
N PHE A 254 20.58 6.83 8.09
CA PHE A 254 19.38 5.98 8.13
C PHE A 254 19.07 5.42 9.54
N ASP A 255 19.81 5.83 10.58
CA ASP A 255 19.57 5.34 11.94
C ASP A 255 18.38 6.03 12.62
N PHE A 256 17.17 5.56 12.29
CA PHE A 256 15.91 5.98 12.90
C PHE A 256 15.46 5.11 14.08
N ARG A 257 16.34 4.29 14.65
CA ARG A 257 15.98 3.46 15.83
C ARG A 257 15.60 4.29 17.05
N ARG A 258 16.07 5.53 17.11
CA ARG A 258 15.66 6.57 18.08
C ARG A 258 15.04 7.74 17.31
N ALA A 259 13.90 8.24 17.81
CA ALA A 259 13.20 9.33 17.17
C ALA A 259 14.08 10.58 17.01
N HIS A 260 14.10 11.13 15.81
CA HIS A 260 14.72 12.42 15.50
C HIS A 260 14.05 13.07 14.29
N PRO A 261 14.22 14.40 14.09
CA PRO A 261 13.68 15.10 12.93
C PRO A 261 14.19 14.52 11.60
N ILE A 262 13.31 14.40 10.60
CA ILE A 262 13.66 13.97 9.23
C ILE A 262 14.81 14.81 8.68
N GLY A 263 14.78 16.13 8.91
CA GLY A 263 15.80 17.06 8.43
C GLY A 263 17.18 16.91 9.06
N LYS A 264 17.31 16.15 10.16
CA LYS A 264 18.57 16.09 10.94
C LYS A 264 19.77 15.60 10.13
N PHE A 265 19.57 14.61 9.28
CA PHE A 265 20.67 13.98 8.55
C PHE A 265 20.45 13.94 7.04
N ILE A 266 19.28 14.36 6.53
CA ILE A 266 18.90 14.23 5.13
C ILE A 266 19.81 14.98 4.15
N GLY A 267 20.54 15.99 4.62
CA GLY A 267 21.50 16.76 3.83
C GLY A 267 22.96 16.30 3.96
N LYS A 268 23.24 15.15 4.64
CA LYS A 268 24.59 14.64 4.75
C LYS A 268 25.15 14.18 3.41
N ALA A 269 26.47 14.28 3.24
CA ALA A 269 27.19 13.72 2.09
C ALA A 269 27.26 12.20 2.24
N ASP A 270 26.22 11.52 1.78
CA ASP A 270 26.04 10.07 1.82
C ASP A 270 25.60 9.58 0.45
N GLU A 271 26.12 8.43 -0.02
CA GLU A 271 25.81 7.88 -1.34
C GLU A 271 24.34 7.50 -1.45
N GLN A 272 23.79 6.85 -0.44
CA GLN A 272 22.41 6.40 -0.46
C GLN A 272 21.43 7.57 -0.41
N LEU A 273 21.73 8.63 0.34
CA LEU A 273 20.95 9.88 0.30
C LEU A 273 21.03 10.57 -1.06
N ARG A 274 22.18 10.47 -1.78
CA ARG A 274 22.27 11.00 -3.16
C ARG A 274 21.43 10.17 -4.12
N ASN A 275 21.49 8.84 -4.04
CA ASN A 275 20.72 7.94 -4.88
C ASN A 275 19.20 8.18 -4.72
N GLY A 276 18.71 8.34 -3.50
CA GLY A 276 17.29 8.63 -3.21
C GLY A 276 16.90 10.11 -3.30
N MET A 277 17.86 11.02 -3.54
CA MET A 277 17.67 12.47 -3.42
C MET A 277 17.15 12.90 -2.02
N GLY A 278 17.39 12.06 -1.02
CA GLY A 278 16.89 12.08 0.33
C GLY A 278 16.60 10.65 0.81
N TYR A 279 15.62 10.48 1.69
CA TYR A 279 15.16 9.13 2.04
C TYR A 279 14.20 8.61 0.97
N ASP A 280 14.51 7.46 0.41
CA ASP A 280 13.67 6.66 -0.48
C ASP A 280 14.15 5.20 -0.42
N HIS A 281 14.03 4.60 0.76
CA HIS A 281 14.65 3.31 1.05
C HIS A 281 13.71 2.40 1.83
N CYS A 282 13.81 1.10 1.55
CA CYS A 282 13.13 0.07 2.31
C CYS A 282 13.93 -0.28 3.58
N PHE A 283 13.33 -0.09 4.73
CA PHE A 283 13.85 -0.48 6.04
C PHE A 283 13.42 -1.91 6.36
N VAL A 284 14.39 -2.73 6.77
CA VAL A 284 14.16 -4.13 7.17
C VAL A 284 13.71 -4.17 8.62
N LEU A 285 12.44 -4.46 8.82
CA LEU A 285 11.82 -4.42 10.16
C LEU A 285 12.39 -5.51 11.07
N ASN A 286 12.59 -5.16 12.35
CA ASN A 286 13.09 -6.07 13.38
C ASN A 286 12.00 -7.06 13.76
N ARG A 287 11.95 -8.19 13.03
CA ARG A 287 11.03 -9.32 13.30
C ARG A 287 11.69 -10.64 12.93
N ALA A 288 11.22 -11.72 13.54
CA ALA A 288 11.66 -13.07 13.15
C ALA A 288 11.15 -13.41 11.73
N ALA A 289 11.88 -14.26 11.04
CA ALA A 289 11.42 -14.78 9.74
C ALA A 289 10.07 -15.49 9.93
N GLY A 290 9.10 -15.16 9.08
CA GLY A 290 7.74 -15.72 9.13
C GLY A 290 6.84 -15.14 10.24
N ASP A 291 7.32 -14.19 11.06
CA ASP A 291 6.46 -13.50 12.03
C ASP A 291 5.47 -12.59 11.30
N ARG A 292 4.19 -12.91 11.42
CA ARG A 292 3.06 -12.19 10.83
C ARG A 292 2.24 -11.44 11.87
N THR A 293 2.81 -11.14 13.03
CA THR A 293 2.13 -10.30 14.01
C THR A 293 1.99 -8.87 13.51
N LEU A 294 0.84 -8.24 13.76
CA LEU A 294 0.62 -6.82 13.46
C LEU A 294 1.37 -5.99 14.51
N ALA A 295 2.65 -5.72 14.24
CA ALA A 295 3.55 -5.04 15.17
C ALA A 295 3.83 -3.60 14.72
N ARG A 296 4.10 -2.70 15.69
CA ARG A 296 4.47 -1.31 15.38
C ARG A 296 5.83 -1.26 14.71
N ALA A 297 5.83 -0.72 13.48
CA ALA A 297 7.02 -0.53 12.65
C ALA A 297 7.57 0.89 12.68
N VAL A 298 6.67 1.88 12.61
CA VAL A 298 7.05 3.30 12.50
C VAL A 298 6.24 4.13 13.48
N ARG A 299 6.86 5.19 14.01
CA ARG A 299 6.18 6.26 14.75
C ARG A 299 6.66 7.61 14.22
N VAL A 300 5.73 8.46 13.82
CA VAL A 300 6.01 9.83 13.38
C VAL A 300 5.24 10.80 14.28
N ARG A 301 5.91 11.84 14.76
CA ARG A 301 5.31 12.92 15.56
C ARG A 301 5.59 14.25 14.89
N GLU A 302 4.57 15.12 14.82
CA GLU A 302 4.74 16.51 14.44
C GLU A 302 4.67 17.38 15.71
N PRO A 303 5.79 18.04 16.10
CA PRO A 303 5.89 18.68 17.42
C PRO A 303 4.95 19.86 17.65
N HIS A 304 4.58 20.63 16.61
CA HIS A 304 3.74 21.81 16.75
C HIS A 304 2.26 21.47 16.97
N SER A 305 1.71 20.59 16.13
CA SER A 305 0.33 20.13 16.26
C SER A 305 0.16 19.08 17.36
N GLY A 306 1.24 18.37 17.70
CA GLY A 306 1.22 17.22 18.58
C GLY A 306 0.65 15.96 17.93
N ARG A 307 0.29 15.97 16.63
CA ARG A 307 -0.21 14.78 15.95
C ARG A 307 0.86 13.71 15.88
N VAL A 308 0.44 12.49 16.12
CA VAL A 308 1.27 11.29 16.06
C VAL A 308 0.61 10.31 15.09
N LEU A 309 1.41 9.75 14.20
CA LEU A 309 1.06 8.62 13.34
C LEU A 309 1.92 7.42 13.75
N GLU A 310 1.28 6.31 14.06
CA GLU A 310 1.93 5.02 14.25
C GLU A 310 1.49 4.06 13.15
N LEU A 311 2.46 3.40 12.51
CA LEU A 311 2.22 2.35 11.55
C LEU A 311 2.48 1.00 12.21
N PHE A 312 1.50 0.10 12.12
CA PHE A 312 1.63 -1.31 12.45
C PHE A 312 1.49 -2.11 11.16
N THR A 313 2.29 -3.17 11.01
CA THR A 313 2.23 -4.01 9.82
C THR A 313 2.65 -5.44 10.08
N GLN A 314 2.23 -6.33 9.18
CA GLN A 314 2.68 -7.72 9.09
C GLN A 314 3.84 -7.89 8.09
N GLU A 315 4.14 -6.86 7.30
CA GLU A 315 5.16 -6.89 6.27
C GLU A 315 6.59 -6.93 6.84
N PRO A 316 7.57 -7.53 6.12
CA PRO A 316 8.95 -7.61 6.56
C PRO A 316 9.71 -6.29 6.42
N GLY A 317 9.22 -5.36 5.62
CA GLY A 317 9.84 -4.08 5.32
C GLY A 317 8.87 -2.91 5.35
N VAL A 318 9.44 -1.71 5.34
CA VAL A 318 8.71 -0.46 5.15
C VAL A 318 9.56 0.49 4.30
N GLN A 319 9.01 0.93 3.17
CA GLN A 319 9.60 2.03 2.42
C GLN A 319 9.34 3.33 3.18
N PHE A 320 10.37 4.13 3.39
CA PHE A 320 10.28 5.50 3.89
C PHE A 320 10.74 6.46 2.81
N TYR A 321 9.81 7.26 2.31
CA TYR A 321 10.04 8.24 1.25
C TYR A 321 9.77 9.66 1.77
N SER A 322 10.71 10.56 1.60
CA SER A 322 10.65 11.93 2.15
C SER A 322 10.15 13.00 1.17
N GLY A 323 9.40 12.61 0.13
CA GLY A 323 8.79 13.57 -0.79
C GLY A 323 9.78 14.31 -1.69
N ASN A 324 10.87 13.63 -2.08
CA ASN A 324 12.03 14.21 -2.76
C ASN A 324 11.73 14.72 -4.17
N PHE A 325 10.72 14.11 -4.86
CA PHE A 325 10.34 14.44 -6.23
C PHE A 325 9.16 15.40 -6.34
N LEU A 326 8.66 15.92 -5.21
CA LEU A 326 7.66 17.00 -5.22
C LEU A 326 8.37 18.32 -5.53
N ASP A 327 8.09 18.89 -6.70
CA ASP A 327 8.82 20.03 -7.26
C ASP A 327 8.01 21.35 -7.35
N GLY A 328 6.78 21.32 -6.85
CA GLY A 328 5.87 22.47 -6.91
C GLY A 328 4.99 22.52 -8.16
N SER A 329 5.12 21.54 -9.08
CA SER A 329 4.24 21.45 -10.25
C SER A 329 2.84 20.94 -9.94
N LEU A 330 2.67 20.24 -8.80
CA LEU A 330 1.41 19.65 -8.39
C LEU A 330 0.63 20.58 -7.44
N HIS A 331 -0.66 20.74 -7.76
CA HIS A 331 -1.59 21.57 -7.00
C HIS A 331 -2.81 20.76 -6.58
N GLY A 332 -3.18 20.83 -5.32
CA GLY A 332 -4.38 20.16 -4.80
C GLY A 332 -4.78 20.73 -3.44
N LYS A 333 -6.08 20.67 -3.12
CA LYS A 333 -6.64 21.12 -1.85
C LYS A 333 -6.30 22.58 -1.52
N GLY A 334 -6.21 23.44 -2.56
CA GLY A 334 -5.84 24.85 -2.43
C GLY A 334 -4.35 25.08 -2.12
N HIS A 335 -3.48 24.08 -2.29
CA HIS A 335 -2.06 24.16 -1.99
C HIS A 335 -1.18 23.74 -3.17
N THR A 336 0.08 24.18 -3.15
CA THR A 336 1.16 23.70 -4.02
C THR A 336 2.01 22.71 -3.25
N TYR A 337 2.25 21.53 -3.81
CA TYR A 337 3.08 20.50 -3.19
C TYR A 337 4.54 20.66 -3.61
N THR A 338 5.29 21.37 -2.77
CA THR A 338 6.71 21.67 -2.98
C THR A 338 7.60 20.55 -2.43
N HIS A 339 8.90 20.64 -2.69
CA HIS A 339 9.91 19.70 -2.22
C HIS A 339 9.72 19.37 -0.73
N ARG A 340 9.56 18.08 -0.43
CA ARG A 340 9.39 17.56 0.94
C ARG A 340 8.15 18.07 1.67
N SER A 341 7.08 18.39 0.94
CA SER A 341 5.81 18.79 1.59
C SER A 341 4.99 17.62 2.13
N GLY A 342 5.43 16.37 1.91
CA GLY A 342 4.82 15.16 2.45
C GLY A 342 5.82 14.01 2.47
N PHE A 343 5.57 13.00 3.32
CA PHE A 343 6.32 11.74 3.36
C PHE A 343 5.38 10.56 3.15
N ALA A 344 5.90 9.45 2.60
CA ALA A 344 5.18 8.17 2.55
C ALA A 344 5.87 7.13 3.43
N ILE A 345 5.06 6.23 4.00
CA ILE A 345 5.49 5.02 4.71
C ILE A 345 4.67 3.87 4.18
N GLU A 346 5.32 2.96 3.47
CA GLU A 346 4.68 1.90 2.70
C GLU A 346 5.16 0.54 3.20
N PRO A 347 4.34 -0.16 4.01
CA PRO A 347 4.67 -1.53 4.40
C PRO A 347 4.66 -2.43 3.18
N GLU A 348 5.72 -3.20 3.00
CA GLU A 348 5.88 -4.03 1.81
C GLU A 348 6.93 -5.13 2.00
N HIS A 349 6.96 -6.09 1.09
CA HIS A 349 8.14 -6.91 0.86
C HIS A 349 9.23 -6.07 0.19
N PHE A 350 10.49 -6.54 0.25
CA PHE A 350 11.60 -5.76 -0.26
C PHE A 350 11.49 -5.54 -1.78
N PRO A 351 11.93 -4.36 -2.28
CA PRO A 351 11.98 -4.11 -3.72
C PRO A 351 12.76 -5.19 -4.46
N ASP A 352 12.36 -5.49 -5.70
CA ASP A 352 13.02 -6.46 -6.59
C ASP A 352 13.08 -7.91 -6.06
N SER A 353 12.25 -8.27 -5.05
CA SER A 353 12.24 -9.63 -4.48
C SER A 353 12.08 -10.75 -5.51
N PRO A 354 11.33 -10.63 -6.62
CA PRO A 354 11.28 -11.68 -7.65
C PRO A 354 12.63 -12.03 -8.28
N ASN A 355 13.60 -11.11 -8.24
CA ASN A 355 14.98 -11.29 -8.74
C ASN A 355 16.00 -11.56 -7.62
N ARG A 356 15.55 -11.62 -6.37
CA ARG A 356 16.41 -11.74 -5.18
C ARG A 356 16.04 -12.96 -4.36
N PRO A 357 16.64 -14.11 -4.63
CA PRO A 357 16.30 -15.36 -3.91
C PRO A 357 16.67 -15.34 -2.41
N ASP A 358 17.52 -14.40 -2.00
CA ASP A 358 17.93 -14.14 -0.61
C ASP A 358 16.91 -13.25 0.15
N TYR A 359 15.93 -12.68 -0.54
CA TYR A 359 14.84 -11.88 0.06
C TYR A 359 13.62 -12.76 0.34
N PRO A 360 12.71 -12.32 1.24
CA PRO A 360 11.41 -12.97 1.42
C PRO A 360 10.67 -13.07 0.09
N THR A 361 10.16 -14.28 -0.22
CA THR A 361 9.45 -14.51 -1.48
C THR A 361 8.16 -13.70 -1.56
N THR A 362 7.89 -13.18 -2.75
CA THR A 362 6.63 -12.51 -3.11
C THR A 362 5.78 -13.33 -4.08
N ILE A 363 6.21 -14.55 -4.40
CA ILE A 363 5.49 -15.42 -5.35
C ILE A 363 4.30 -16.05 -4.65
N LEU A 364 3.11 -15.75 -5.18
CA LEU A 364 1.86 -16.42 -4.82
C LEU A 364 1.58 -17.54 -5.82
N ARG A 365 1.26 -18.73 -5.32
CA ARG A 365 0.96 -19.90 -6.16
C ARG A 365 -0.52 -20.30 -6.08
N PRO A 366 -1.07 -20.98 -7.11
CA PRO A 366 -2.42 -21.54 -7.05
C PRO A 366 -2.62 -22.39 -5.80
N GLY A 367 -3.73 -22.16 -5.10
CA GLY A 367 -4.05 -22.83 -3.83
C GLY A 367 -3.47 -22.14 -2.59
N GLU A 368 -2.57 -21.18 -2.75
CA GLU A 368 -2.12 -20.32 -1.65
C GLU A 368 -2.97 -19.05 -1.56
N VAL A 369 -2.93 -18.41 -0.41
CA VAL A 369 -3.61 -17.14 -0.15
C VAL A 369 -2.59 -16.09 0.26
N TYR A 370 -2.59 -14.97 -0.45
CA TYR A 370 -1.89 -13.76 -0.02
C TYR A 370 -2.77 -13.03 0.99
N GLU A 371 -2.28 -12.89 2.21
CA GLU A 371 -2.94 -12.12 3.26
C GLU A 371 -1.92 -11.25 3.95
N THR A 372 -2.22 -9.97 4.10
CA THR A 372 -1.43 -9.04 4.91
C THR A 372 -2.30 -7.93 5.47
N ALA A 373 -1.80 -7.24 6.49
CA ALA A 373 -2.50 -6.13 7.12
C ALA A 373 -1.53 -5.01 7.50
N MET A 374 -2.06 -3.79 7.43
CA MET A 374 -1.44 -2.61 8.01
C MET A 374 -2.48 -1.81 8.79
N ARG A 375 -2.00 -0.99 9.74
CA ARG A 375 -2.81 -0.10 10.55
C ARG A 375 -2.11 1.23 10.72
N PHE A 376 -2.79 2.29 10.35
CA PHE A 376 -2.39 3.66 10.65
C PHE A 376 -3.18 4.14 11.88
N ARG A 377 -2.49 4.32 13.01
CA ARG A 377 -3.10 4.85 14.23
C ARG A 377 -2.73 6.31 14.40
N PHE A 378 -3.75 7.16 14.62
CA PHE A 378 -3.57 8.58 14.87
C PHE A 378 -3.88 8.91 16.32
N SER A 379 -3.00 9.70 16.94
CA SER A 379 -3.14 10.17 18.31
C SER A 379 -2.53 11.56 18.48
N VAL A 380 -2.56 12.07 19.70
CA VAL A 380 -1.93 13.33 20.10
C VAL A 380 -0.93 13.08 21.22
N GLY A 381 0.32 13.64 21.11
CA GLY A 381 1.37 13.43 22.09
C GLY A 381 2.41 14.55 22.14
#